data_086834128c31c3993d02d73e2da0f797
#
_entry.id   086834128c31c3993d02d73e2da0f797
#
_cell.length_a   1.000
_cell.length_b   1.000
_cell.length_c   1.000
_cell.angle_alpha   90.00
_cell.angle_beta   90.00
_cell.angle_gamma   90.00
#
_symmetry.space_group_name_H-M   'P 1'
#
loop_
_entity.id
_entity.type
_entity.pdbx_description
1 polymer ?
#
loop_
_entity_poly.entity_id
_entity_poly.type
_entity_poly.pdbx_seq_one_letter_code
_entity_poly.pdbx_strand_id
1 'polypeptide(L)'
;MMRTLILGFAALAGAACSHSSAPLEYVDPFIGTGFHGHTYPGATTPFGMVQLSPDNGLPGWDRISGYFYPDSTIAGFSHTHLSGTGAGDLYDISFMPVTLPYKEAEEPLGIHSRFSHADESASAGYYRVLLKDYDINVELTATERCGIQRYTFPQADAAVILNLRKAMNWDFTEDSYVEKVDSVTIQGYRFSDGWARGQRIFFRTRFSRPFETMRLDSAAVLKDGKRIGTSVMARFDFKTTKGEQLLVSTAISGVSMEGAARNLAAEVPDDDFDKYLAAARKNWNGHLSRIEIECGNRDEKVKFYTALYHSMLAPTIYADVDGSYYGPDRQVHKADGWTNYSTFSLWDTYRASHPLYTYIEPARVNDMVKSFLAFYEQNGRLPVWNFYGSETDMMIGYHSVPVIVDACLKGIGDFDAKKALEACVATANMDDYRGIGLYKKHGYVPYNVTDSYNAENWSLSKTLEYAYDDYCIARLAEKLGERQIADEF
;
A
#
# COMPACT_ATOMS: atom_id res chain seq x y z
N MET A 1 -4.70 -46.70 72.06
CA MET A 1 -5.54 -45.98 71.14
C MET A 1 -4.87 -44.65 70.80
N MET A 2 -4.13 -44.63 69.73
CA MET A 2 -3.41 -43.42 69.25
C MET A 2 -4.12 -42.96 67.98
N ARG A 3 -4.70 -41.76 67.96
CA ARG A 3 -5.31 -41.14 66.81
C ARG A 3 -4.27 -40.24 66.13
N THR A 4 -3.89 -40.64 64.94
CA THR A 4 -2.99 -39.86 64.07
C THR A 4 -3.81 -38.80 63.32
N LEU A 5 -3.50 -37.53 63.54
CA LEU A 5 -4.04 -36.40 62.76
C LEU A 5 -3.19 -36.26 61.51
N ILE A 6 -3.82 -36.37 60.34
CA ILE A 6 -3.21 -36.05 59.04
C ILE A 6 -3.66 -34.62 58.71
N LEU A 7 -2.72 -33.66 58.74
CA LEU A 7 -2.90 -32.31 58.22
C LEU A 7 -2.64 -32.34 56.73
N GLY A 8 -3.70 -32.17 55.94
CA GLY A 8 -3.59 -31.98 54.51
C GLY A 8 -3.20 -30.53 54.17
N PHE A 9 -2.03 -30.33 53.58
CA PHE A 9 -1.64 -29.08 52.96
C PHE A 9 -2.30 -28.99 51.59
N ALA A 10 -3.31 -28.14 51.41
CA ALA A 10 -3.83 -27.75 50.13
C ALA A 10 -2.91 -26.67 49.55
N ALA A 11 -2.06 -27.02 48.59
CA ALA A 11 -1.30 -26.09 47.79
C ALA A 11 -2.28 -25.40 46.80
N LEU A 12 -2.65 -24.16 47.06
CA LEU A 12 -3.25 -23.31 46.07
C LEU A 12 -2.18 -22.95 45.03
N ALA A 13 -2.16 -23.71 43.92
CA ALA A 13 -1.49 -23.26 42.71
C ALA A 13 -2.28 -22.10 42.12
N GLY A 14 -1.87 -20.87 42.45
CA GLY A 14 -2.31 -19.67 41.76
C GLY A 14 -1.80 -19.73 40.34
N ALA A 15 -2.67 -20.09 39.41
CA ALA A 15 -2.42 -19.86 38.00
C ALA A 15 -2.36 -18.37 37.77
N ALA A 16 -1.16 -17.79 37.79
CA ALA A 16 -0.90 -16.48 37.23
C ALA A 16 -1.18 -16.60 35.73
N CYS A 17 -2.38 -16.27 35.29
CA CYS A 17 -2.62 -15.94 33.90
C CYS A 17 -1.74 -14.73 33.59
N SER A 18 -0.53 -14.97 33.08
CA SER A 18 0.22 -13.95 32.38
C SER A 18 -0.62 -13.61 31.15
N HIS A 19 -1.32 -12.49 31.17
CA HIS A 19 -1.87 -11.91 29.97
C HIS A 19 -0.66 -11.58 29.09
N SER A 20 -0.31 -12.46 28.16
CA SER A 20 0.65 -12.10 27.13
C SER A 20 0.02 -10.96 26.33
N SER A 21 0.69 -9.82 26.30
CA SER A 21 0.26 -8.67 25.48
C SER A 21 0.09 -9.14 24.04
N ALA A 22 -1.01 -8.71 23.39
CA ALA A 22 -1.27 -9.08 22.01
C ALA A 22 -0.13 -8.60 21.09
N PRO A 23 0.27 -9.35 20.07
CA PRO A 23 1.33 -8.97 19.12
C PRO A 23 1.21 -7.53 18.59
N LEU A 24 -0.01 -7.07 18.36
CA LEU A 24 -0.33 -5.71 17.96
C LEU A 24 0.27 -4.62 18.87
N GLU A 25 0.41 -4.88 20.19
CA GLU A 25 0.93 -3.91 21.16
C GLU A 25 2.45 -3.67 21.05
N TYR A 26 3.12 -4.50 20.25
CA TYR A 26 4.55 -4.38 19.97
C TYR A 26 4.83 -3.70 18.63
N VAL A 27 3.83 -3.41 17.81
CA VAL A 27 4.03 -2.71 16.54
C VAL A 27 4.21 -1.21 16.79
N ASP A 28 5.33 -0.67 16.32
CA ASP A 28 5.62 0.76 16.31
C ASP A 28 5.76 1.25 14.86
N PRO A 29 4.70 1.85 14.28
CA PRO A 29 4.74 2.35 12.90
C PRO A 29 5.70 3.52 12.66
N PHE A 30 6.23 4.17 13.71
CA PHE A 30 7.22 5.23 13.55
C PHE A 30 8.63 4.70 13.22
N ILE A 31 8.90 3.41 13.47
CA ILE A 31 10.17 2.80 13.05
C ILE A 31 10.28 2.85 11.52
N GLY A 32 11.36 3.46 11.02
CA GLY A 32 11.62 3.64 9.60
C GLY A 32 11.08 4.95 9.01
N THR A 33 10.38 5.80 9.77
CA THR A 33 9.88 7.10 9.28
C THR A 33 10.93 8.22 9.28
N GLY A 34 12.10 7.98 9.86
CA GLY A 34 13.25 8.90 9.83
C GLY A 34 14.37 8.39 8.93
N PHE A 35 15.36 9.24 8.70
CA PHE A 35 16.50 8.95 7.84
C PHE A 35 16.05 8.50 6.45
N HIS A 36 16.57 7.42 5.90
CA HIS A 36 16.21 6.85 4.59
C HIS A 36 15.31 5.61 4.70
N GLY A 37 14.51 5.51 5.75
CA GLY A 37 13.64 4.33 5.95
C GLY A 37 12.41 4.33 5.05
N HIS A 38 11.91 5.50 4.66
CA HIS A 38 10.80 5.69 3.71
C HIS A 38 9.51 4.94 4.09
N THR A 39 9.21 4.86 5.40
CA THR A 39 7.95 4.30 5.87
C THR A 39 6.99 5.41 6.33
N TYR A 40 5.73 5.09 6.49
CA TYR A 40 4.69 6.01 6.96
C TYR A 40 4.00 5.46 8.22
N PRO A 41 3.55 6.32 9.17
CA PRO A 41 2.93 5.88 10.42
C PRO A 41 1.42 5.71 10.32
N GLY A 42 0.81 5.93 9.17
CA GLY A 42 -0.63 6.00 8.97
C GLY A 42 -1.37 4.68 9.12
N ALA A 43 -2.69 4.75 8.99
CA ALA A 43 -3.59 3.62 9.12
C ALA A 43 -3.71 2.85 7.81
N THR A 44 -3.53 1.54 7.88
CA THR A 44 -3.78 0.59 6.79
C THR A 44 -4.20 -0.76 7.37
N THR A 45 -4.72 -1.66 6.53
CA THR A 45 -4.92 -3.08 6.87
C THR A 45 -3.84 -3.94 6.21
N PRO A 46 -3.63 -5.20 6.64
CA PRO A 46 -2.69 -6.08 5.97
C PRO A 46 -2.99 -6.19 4.48
N PHE A 47 -2.00 -5.87 3.64
CA PHE A 47 -2.11 -5.87 2.17
C PHE A 47 -3.22 -4.95 1.60
N GLY A 48 -3.69 -3.95 2.37
CA GLY A 48 -4.79 -3.08 1.97
C GLY A 48 -4.48 -2.21 0.75
N MET A 49 -5.52 -1.89 -0.03
CA MET A 49 -5.45 -0.95 -1.16
C MET A 49 -5.28 0.49 -0.66
N VAL A 50 -5.77 0.80 0.54
CA VAL A 50 -5.66 2.12 1.17
C VAL A 50 -4.53 2.14 2.18
N GLN A 51 -3.68 3.17 2.06
CA GLN A 51 -2.66 3.56 3.03
C GLN A 51 -2.96 5.02 3.43
N LEU A 52 -3.81 5.19 4.46
CA LEU A 52 -4.25 6.51 4.91
C LEU A 52 -3.23 7.08 5.90
N SER A 53 -2.45 8.08 5.48
CA SER A 53 -1.34 8.60 6.28
C SER A 53 -1.22 10.12 6.19
N PRO A 54 -0.62 10.78 7.23
CA PRO A 54 -0.27 12.18 7.14
C PRO A 54 0.84 12.42 6.11
N ASP A 55 0.74 13.58 5.43
CA ASP A 55 1.75 14.11 4.52
C ASP A 55 2.37 15.36 5.12
N ASN A 56 3.70 15.43 5.26
CA ASN A 56 4.37 16.61 5.80
C ASN A 56 4.34 17.83 4.87
N GLY A 57 4.17 17.61 3.57
CA GLY A 57 3.95 18.67 2.59
C GLY A 57 5.19 19.19 1.88
N LEU A 58 6.38 18.78 2.29
CA LEU A 58 7.64 19.15 1.67
C LEU A 58 8.16 18.03 0.77
N PRO A 59 8.71 18.34 -0.43
CA PRO A 59 9.36 17.35 -1.28
C PRO A 59 10.73 16.96 -0.77
N GLY A 60 11.29 15.88 -1.29
CA GLY A 60 12.66 15.45 -1.03
C GLY A 60 12.78 13.95 -0.84
N TRP A 61 14.00 13.42 -1.04
CA TRP A 61 14.28 11.99 -0.96
C TRP A 61 13.78 11.35 0.34
N ASP A 62 14.09 11.97 1.50
CA ASP A 62 13.70 11.42 2.80
C ASP A 62 12.19 11.49 3.09
N ARG A 63 11.43 12.19 2.23
CA ARG A 63 9.97 12.43 2.35
C ARG A 63 9.14 11.69 1.33
N ILE A 64 9.74 10.76 0.58
CA ILE A 64 9.02 10.06 -0.50
C ILE A 64 7.93 9.10 -0.03
N SER A 65 7.81 8.83 1.26
CA SER A 65 6.67 8.12 1.85
C SER A 65 5.55 9.06 2.35
N GLY A 66 5.67 10.38 2.10
CA GLY A 66 4.74 11.42 2.59
C GLY A 66 5.05 11.95 3.98
N TYR A 67 5.49 11.10 4.87
CA TYR A 67 5.85 11.43 6.25
C TYR A 67 7.35 11.29 6.51
N PHE A 68 7.93 12.27 7.19
CA PHE A 68 9.32 12.26 7.64
C PHE A 68 9.39 12.72 9.10
N TYR A 69 9.78 11.83 10.01
CA TYR A 69 9.72 12.06 11.46
C TYR A 69 10.34 13.38 11.95
N PRO A 70 11.48 13.88 11.40
CA PRO A 70 12.03 15.18 11.81
C PRO A 70 11.20 16.42 11.44
N ASP A 71 10.20 16.28 10.58
CA ASP A 71 9.35 17.41 10.17
C ASP A 71 8.33 17.76 11.27
N SER A 72 7.83 18.99 11.26
CA SER A 72 6.91 19.53 12.27
C SER A 72 5.63 20.10 11.66
N THR A 73 5.34 19.80 10.39
CA THR A 73 4.16 20.24 9.64
C THR A 73 3.40 19.06 9.06
N ILE A 74 2.09 19.17 8.95
CA ILE A 74 1.21 18.29 8.21
C ILE A 74 0.41 19.13 7.24
N ALA A 75 0.38 18.75 5.96
CA ALA A 75 -0.30 19.45 4.88
C ALA A 75 -1.49 18.67 4.30
N GLY A 76 -1.80 17.53 4.87
CA GLY A 76 -2.95 16.72 4.50
C GLY A 76 -2.82 15.27 4.95
N PHE A 77 -3.86 14.51 4.64
CA PHE A 77 -3.95 13.07 4.89
C PHE A 77 -4.43 12.41 3.61
N SER A 78 -3.50 11.76 2.88
CA SER A 78 -3.81 11.10 1.61
C SER A 78 -4.04 9.60 1.78
N HIS A 79 -4.63 8.96 0.76
CA HIS A 79 -5.13 7.59 0.86
C HIS A 79 -4.18 6.56 0.25
N THR A 80 -3.09 7.00 -0.38
CA THR A 80 -2.14 6.10 -1.05
C THR A 80 -0.71 6.50 -0.73
N HIS A 81 0.09 5.51 -0.27
CA HIS A 81 1.51 5.69 0.08
C HIS A 81 2.30 4.44 -0.26
N LEU A 82 3.59 4.61 -0.55
CA LEU A 82 4.56 3.52 -0.59
C LEU A 82 5.31 3.42 0.75
N SER A 83 5.71 2.21 1.13
CA SER A 83 6.48 1.94 2.34
C SER A 83 7.79 1.24 2.01
N GLY A 84 8.91 1.79 2.47
CA GLY A 84 10.25 1.24 2.27
C GLY A 84 10.77 1.32 0.83
N THR A 85 10.08 2.03 -0.05
CA THR A 85 10.38 2.11 -1.48
C THR A 85 11.07 3.42 -1.81
N GLY A 86 12.06 3.36 -2.72
CA GLY A 86 12.76 4.54 -3.24
C GLY A 86 12.00 5.26 -4.37
N ALA A 87 10.67 5.38 -4.27
CA ALA A 87 9.82 6.03 -5.27
C ALA A 87 8.87 7.03 -4.59
N GLY A 88 8.67 8.16 -5.22
CA GLY A 88 7.92 9.27 -4.67
C GLY A 88 6.60 9.55 -5.39
N ASP A 89 5.92 8.51 -5.85
CA ASP A 89 4.58 8.58 -6.46
C ASP A 89 3.48 8.41 -5.40
N LEU A 90 2.23 8.60 -5.80
CA LEU A 90 1.00 8.45 -5.03
C LEU A 90 0.55 9.76 -4.34
N TYR A 91 0.11 9.71 -3.07
CA TYR A 91 -0.51 10.82 -2.30
C TYR A 91 -1.89 11.22 -2.84
N ASP A 92 -2.63 10.24 -3.35
CA ASP A 92 -3.94 10.46 -3.93
C ASP A 92 -4.99 10.77 -2.87
N ILE A 93 -5.92 11.65 -3.24
CA ILE A 93 -7.11 11.98 -2.47
C ILE A 93 -6.76 12.47 -1.07
N SER A 94 -6.08 13.62 -1.03
CA SER A 94 -5.61 14.24 0.21
C SER A 94 -6.66 15.18 0.80
N PHE A 95 -6.99 14.99 2.09
CA PHE A 95 -7.88 15.87 2.86
C PHE A 95 -7.12 16.61 3.95
N MET A 96 -7.46 17.90 4.14
CA MET A 96 -6.94 18.73 5.24
C MET A 96 -8.08 19.45 5.95
N PRO A 97 -8.40 19.13 7.21
CA PRO A 97 -9.35 19.88 7.99
C PRO A 97 -8.71 21.17 8.54
N VAL A 98 -9.46 22.26 8.50
CA VAL A 98 -9.01 23.59 8.93
C VAL A 98 -10.12 24.34 9.68
N THR A 99 -9.76 25.30 10.54
CA THR A 99 -10.64 26.36 11.02
C THR A 99 -10.42 27.64 10.23
N LEU A 100 -11.46 28.48 10.10
CA LEU A 100 -11.41 29.71 9.31
C LEU A 100 -11.13 30.94 10.19
N PRO A 101 -10.33 31.91 9.67
CA PRO A 101 -9.60 31.87 8.41
C PRO A 101 -8.36 30.99 8.50
N TYR A 102 -8.09 30.19 7.48
CA TYR A 102 -6.82 29.46 7.37
C TYR A 102 -5.77 30.27 6.62
N LYS A 103 -4.50 29.93 6.82
CA LYS A 103 -3.36 30.49 6.10
C LYS A 103 -2.87 29.49 5.08
N GLU A 104 -2.49 30.00 3.93
CA GLU A 104 -1.80 29.23 2.90
C GLU A 104 -0.38 29.79 2.76
N ALA A 105 0.61 28.90 2.88
CA ALA A 105 2.00 29.24 2.64
C ALA A 105 2.29 29.15 1.14
N GLU A 106 3.46 29.64 0.75
CA GLU A 106 3.97 29.43 -0.61
C GLU A 106 4.16 27.94 -0.88
N GLU A 107 3.99 27.54 -2.14
CA GLU A 107 4.28 26.17 -2.58
C GLU A 107 5.76 25.83 -2.31
N PRO A 108 6.09 24.57 -1.95
CA PRO A 108 5.24 23.37 -2.05
C PRO A 108 4.37 23.08 -0.81
N LEU A 109 4.48 23.83 0.28
CA LEU A 109 3.83 23.54 1.55
C LEU A 109 2.31 23.79 1.50
N GLY A 110 1.88 24.93 0.93
CA GLY A 110 0.47 25.29 0.79
C GLY A 110 -0.29 25.36 2.13
N ILE A 111 -1.50 24.80 2.17
CA ILE A 111 -2.30 24.71 3.39
C ILE A 111 -1.71 23.62 4.30
N HIS A 112 -1.36 23.98 5.51
CA HIS A 112 -0.71 23.06 6.48
C HIS A 112 -1.03 23.46 7.92
N SER A 113 -0.68 22.60 8.86
CA SER A 113 -0.64 22.88 10.29
C SER A 113 0.66 22.40 10.91
N ARG A 114 1.12 23.10 11.92
CA ARG A 114 2.15 22.60 12.82
C ARG A 114 1.58 21.48 13.70
N PHE A 115 2.42 20.53 14.05
CA PHE A 115 2.12 19.48 15.03
C PHE A 115 3.31 19.23 15.97
N SER A 116 3.17 18.30 16.90
CA SER A 116 4.24 17.85 17.78
C SER A 116 4.10 16.36 18.02
N HIS A 117 5.22 15.64 18.06
CA HIS A 117 5.24 14.21 18.39
C HIS A 117 4.69 13.89 19.80
N ALA A 118 4.67 14.88 20.72
CA ALA A 118 4.01 14.73 22.03
C ALA A 118 2.48 14.62 21.91
N ASP A 119 1.89 15.11 20.80
CA ASP A 119 0.45 15.13 20.53
C ASP A 119 0.09 14.18 19.37
N GLU A 120 0.98 13.25 19.06
CA GLU A 120 0.87 12.27 17.98
C GLU A 120 0.95 10.86 18.54
N SER A 121 0.23 9.92 17.92
CA SER A 121 0.35 8.49 18.23
C SER A 121 -0.05 7.62 17.05
N ALA A 122 0.61 6.46 16.91
CA ALA A 122 0.32 5.46 15.89
C ALA A 122 0.33 4.04 16.49
N SER A 123 -0.45 3.17 15.89
CA SER A 123 -0.42 1.72 16.08
C SER A 123 -0.92 1.05 14.79
N ALA A 124 -0.70 -0.25 14.62
CA ALA A 124 -1.21 -0.92 13.43
C ALA A 124 -2.72 -0.68 13.23
N GLY A 125 -3.08 -0.10 12.07
CA GLY A 125 -4.46 0.28 11.73
C GLY A 125 -5.00 1.57 12.35
N TYR A 126 -4.15 2.36 13.00
CA TYR A 126 -4.57 3.61 13.65
C TYR A 126 -3.46 4.67 13.65
N TYR A 127 -3.85 5.91 13.42
CA TYR A 127 -3.01 7.09 13.61
C TYR A 127 -3.82 8.23 14.22
N ARG A 128 -3.17 9.07 15.01
CA ARG A 128 -3.78 10.26 15.63
C ARG A 128 -2.77 11.39 15.72
N VAL A 129 -3.25 12.66 15.53
CA VAL A 129 -2.44 13.88 15.70
C VAL A 129 -3.32 15.08 16.04
N LEU A 130 -2.77 16.04 16.79
CA LEU A 130 -3.36 17.37 16.99
C LEU A 130 -2.77 18.37 15.99
N LEU A 131 -3.60 18.95 15.11
CA LEU A 131 -3.27 20.06 14.24
C LEU A 131 -3.30 21.36 15.04
N LYS A 132 -2.14 21.84 15.47
CA LYS A 132 -2.00 22.94 16.45
C LYS A 132 -2.51 24.28 15.96
N ASP A 133 -2.38 24.58 14.67
CA ASP A 133 -2.78 25.86 14.11
C ASP A 133 -4.30 25.99 13.96
N TYR A 134 -5.02 24.86 14.04
CA TYR A 134 -6.47 24.78 13.88
C TYR A 134 -7.19 24.22 15.11
N ASP A 135 -6.47 23.74 16.11
CA ASP A 135 -7.02 23.06 17.30
C ASP A 135 -7.95 21.87 16.92
N ILE A 136 -7.53 21.10 15.91
CA ILE A 136 -8.30 19.95 15.41
C ILE A 136 -7.55 18.66 15.73
N ASN A 137 -8.21 17.75 16.46
CA ASN A 137 -7.70 16.39 16.61
C ASN A 137 -8.13 15.55 15.42
N VAL A 138 -7.17 14.91 14.76
CA VAL A 138 -7.38 13.99 13.62
C VAL A 138 -7.08 12.58 14.07
N GLU A 139 -7.97 11.66 13.73
CA GLU A 139 -7.81 10.22 13.94
C GLU A 139 -8.09 9.49 12.63
N LEU A 140 -7.26 8.49 12.30
CA LEU A 140 -7.31 7.73 11.07
C LEU A 140 -7.47 6.25 11.36
N THR A 141 -8.31 5.56 10.60
CA THR A 141 -8.35 4.10 10.49
C THR A 141 -8.70 3.70 9.06
N ALA A 142 -8.58 2.41 8.71
CA ALA A 142 -8.82 1.96 7.35
C ALA A 142 -9.47 0.58 7.31
N THR A 143 -10.18 0.30 6.22
CA THR A 143 -10.51 -1.03 5.74
C THR A 143 -9.60 -1.37 4.54
N GLU A 144 -9.87 -2.43 3.81
CA GLU A 144 -9.03 -2.79 2.65
C GLU A 144 -9.04 -1.72 1.55
N ARG A 145 -10.21 -1.10 1.29
CA ARG A 145 -10.42 -0.14 0.18
C ARG A 145 -10.90 1.23 0.62
N CYS A 146 -11.10 1.43 1.93
CA CYS A 146 -11.61 2.69 2.46
C CYS A 146 -10.72 3.26 3.56
N GLY A 147 -10.45 4.56 3.49
CA GLY A 147 -9.89 5.35 4.58
C GLY A 147 -10.99 6.05 5.36
N ILE A 148 -10.90 6.06 6.68
CA ILE A 148 -11.88 6.68 7.56
C ILE A 148 -11.16 7.67 8.46
N GLN A 149 -11.51 8.92 8.37
CA GLN A 149 -10.93 10.04 9.11
C GLN A 149 -11.98 10.59 10.08
N ARG A 150 -11.61 10.76 11.33
CA ARG A 150 -12.43 11.42 12.36
C ARG A 150 -11.75 12.73 12.77
N TYR A 151 -12.43 13.84 12.55
CA TYR A 151 -11.97 15.17 12.94
C TYR A 151 -12.77 15.66 14.14
N THR A 152 -12.11 15.98 15.24
CA THR A 152 -12.74 16.63 16.40
C THR A 152 -12.40 18.10 16.39
N PHE A 153 -13.41 18.94 16.19
CA PHE A 153 -13.27 20.38 16.00
C PHE A 153 -13.43 21.18 17.29
N PRO A 154 -12.81 22.38 17.37
CA PRO A 154 -13.25 23.43 18.29
C PRO A 154 -14.57 24.04 17.83
N GLN A 155 -15.12 24.98 18.58
CA GLN A 155 -16.23 25.82 18.06
C GLN A 155 -15.66 26.83 17.06
N ALA A 156 -16.01 26.69 15.78
CA ALA A 156 -15.47 27.51 14.70
C ALA A 156 -16.35 27.48 13.44
N ASP A 157 -16.15 28.45 12.57
CA ASP A 157 -16.35 28.24 11.14
C ASP A 157 -15.19 27.38 10.65
N ALA A 158 -15.47 26.23 10.06
CA ALA A 158 -14.48 25.21 9.70
C ALA A 158 -14.63 24.79 8.25
N ALA A 159 -13.61 24.18 7.70
CA ALA A 159 -13.68 23.56 6.39
C ALA A 159 -12.85 22.27 6.32
N VAL A 160 -13.22 21.44 5.35
CA VAL A 160 -12.38 20.32 4.90
C VAL A 160 -11.94 20.63 3.47
N ILE A 161 -10.64 20.61 3.24
CA ILE A 161 -10.03 20.85 1.92
C ILE A 161 -9.70 19.51 1.29
N LEU A 162 -10.22 19.23 0.10
CA LEU A 162 -9.78 18.13 -0.75
C LEU A 162 -8.78 18.69 -1.77
N ASN A 163 -7.56 18.20 -1.73
CA ASN A 163 -6.51 18.59 -2.65
C ASN A 163 -6.19 17.45 -3.63
N LEU A 164 -6.60 17.60 -4.90
CA LEU A 164 -6.29 16.68 -6.00
C LEU A 164 -5.14 17.18 -6.89
N ARG A 165 -4.54 18.34 -6.54
CA ARG A 165 -3.43 18.95 -7.28
C ARG A 165 -2.10 18.42 -6.87
N LYS A 166 -1.99 18.02 -5.58
CA LYS A 166 -0.72 17.78 -4.94
C LYS A 166 -0.07 16.51 -5.46
N ALA A 167 1.15 16.69 -5.92
CA ALA A 167 2.13 15.64 -6.10
C ALA A 167 3.30 15.98 -5.17
N MET A 168 3.80 15.01 -4.43
CA MET A 168 4.81 15.29 -3.40
C MET A 168 6.22 15.30 -3.97
N ASN A 169 6.51 14.45 -4.96
CA ASN A 169 7.86 14.25 -5.45
C ASN A 169 7.98 14.11 -6.97
N TRP A 170 7.69 12.94 -7.54
CA TRP A 170 8.06 12.63 -8.92
C TRP A 170 6.88 12.54 -9.88
N ASP A 171 5.71 12.30 -9.34
CA ASP A 171 4.50 12.29 -10.14
C ASP A 171 3.93 13.72 -10.30
N PHE A 172 3.07 13.89 -11.26
CA PHE A 172 2.28 15.09 -11.41
C PHE A 172 0.84 14.73 -11.78
N THR A 173 -0.10 15.55 -11.33
CA THR A 173 -1.50 15.39 -11.69
C THR A 173 -1.71 15.77 -13.15
N GLU A 174 -2.13 14.81 -13.98
CA GLU A 174 -2.49 15.04 -15.38
C GLU A 174 -3.92 15.60 -15.50
N ASP A 175 -4.85 14.99 -14.77
CA ASP A 175 -6.25 15.42 -14.75
C ASP A 175 -6.90 15.05 -13.42
N SER A 176 -7.81 15.90 -12.95
CA SER A 176 -8.60 15.60 -11.77
C SER A 176 -9.99 16.21 -11.85
N TYR A 177 -10.92 15.58 -11.17
CA TYR A 177 -12.32 15.95 -11.17
C TYR A 177 -12.95 15.68 -9.81
N VAL A 178 -13.90 16.52 -9.42
CA VAL A 178 -14.77 16.29 -8.27
C VAL A 178 -16.15 16.85 -8.54
N GLU A 179 -17.18 16.10 -8.16
CA GLU A 179 -18.56 16.53 -8.21
C GLU A 179 -19.31 16.21 -6.92
N LYS A 180 -20.33 16.98 -6.66
CA LYS A 180 -21.30 16.75 -5.59
C LYS A 180 -22.34 15.74 -6.07
N VAL A 181 -22.50 14.65 -5.31
CA VAL A 181 -23.55 13.66 -5.54
C VAL A 181 -24.82 14.03 -4.78
N ASP A 182 -24.67 14.38 -3.51
CA ASP A 182 -25.72 14.85 -2.61
C ASP A 182 -25.17 15.76 -1.52
N SER A 183 -25.96 16.04 -0.46
CA SER A 183 -25.53 16.96 0.60
C SER A 183 -24.38 16.48 1.47
N VAL A 184 -24.07 15.19 1.45
CA VAL A 184 -23.03 14.55 2.26
C VAL A 184 -22.01 13.77 1.42
N THR A 185 -22.23 13.63 0.12
CA THR A 185 -21.46 12.74 -0.74
C THR A 185 -20.85 13.47 -1.93
N ILE A 186 -19.57 13.19 -2.16
CA ILE A 186 -18.85 13.62 -3.36
C ILE A 186 -18.20 12.42 -4.03
N GLN A 187 -17.86 12.57 -5.31
CA GLN A 187 -17.05 11.61 -6.06
C GLN A 187 -16.17 12.32 -7.07
N GLY A 188 -15.17 11.59 -7.56
CA GLY A 188 -14.26 12.13 -8.56
C GLY A 188 -13.10 11.20 -8.86
N TYR A 189 -12.05 11.80 -9.42
CA TYR A 189 -10.83 11.08 -9.76
C TYR A 189 -9.59 11.99 -9.71
N ARG A 190 -8.43 11.35 -9.56
CA ARG A 190 -7.12 11.93 -9.85
C ARG A 190 -6.37 10.97 -10.78
N PHE A 191 -5.93 11.48 -11.93
CA PHE A 191 -5.03 10.80 -12.85
C PHE A 191 -3.67 11.47 -12.77
N SER A 192 -2.63 10.65 -12.70
CA SER A 192 -1.26 11.13 -12.56
C SER A 192 -0.29 10.32 -13.43
N ASP A 193 0.84 10.93 -13.75
CA ASP A 193 1.96 10.32 -14.43
C ASP A 193 3.24 10.59 -13.63
N GLY A 194 4.03 9.56 -13.47
CA GLY A 194 5.25 9.61 -12.68
C GLY A 194 6.12 8.40 -12.96
N TRP A 195 6.62 7.75 -11.94
CA TRP A 195 7.27 6.46 -12.03
C TRP A 195 6.28 5.37 -12.52
N ALA A 196 5.08 5.32 -11.91
CA ALA A 196 3.95 4.60 -12.50
C ALA A 196 3.31 5.43 -13.61
N ARG A 197 3.25 4.89 -14.82
CA ARG A 197 2.70 5.58 -15.98
C ARG A 197 1.19 5.48 -16.06
N GLY A 198 0.51 6.63 -16.19
CA GLY A 198 -0.94 6.71 -16.40
C GLY A 198 -1.73 6.11 -15.25
N GLN A 199 -1.34 6.42 -14.02
CA GLN A 199 -2.03 6.01 -12.80
C GLN A 199 -3.43 6.62 -12.74
N ARG A 200 -4.40 5.82 -12.29
CA ARG A 200 -5.81 6.22 -12.21
C ARG A 200 -6.36 5.86 -10.85
N ILE A 201 -6.83 6.88 -10.12
CA ILE A 201 -7.53 6.70 -8.85
C ILE A 201 -8.86 7.42 -8.92
N PHE A 202 -9.94 6.66 -8.81
CA PHE A 202 -11.29 7.15 -8.60
C PHE A 202 -11.64 7.08 -7.12
N PHE A 203 -12.53 7.96 -6.66
CA PHE A 203 -12.94 7.96 -5.26
C PHE A 203 -14.43 8.26 -5.09
N ARG A 204 -14.96 7.79 -3.96
CA ARG A 204 -16.25 8.16 -3.39
C ARG A 204 -16.03 8.51 -1.92
N THR A 205 -16.46 9.72 -1.53
CA THR A 205 -16.34 10.20 -0.15
C THR A 205 -17.70 10.52 0.43
N ARG A 206 -17.96 10.07 1.66
CA ARG A 206 -19.11 10.43 2.47
C ARG A 206 -18.66 11.19 3.70
N PHE A 207 -19.29 12.34 3.95
CA PHE A 207 -19.21 13.09 5.21
C PHE A 207 -20.36 12.64 6.12
N SER A 208 -20.13 12.50 7.42
CA SER A 208 -21.15 12.07 8.37
C SER A 208 -22.28 13.09 8.59
N ARG A 209 -22.16 14.29 8.03
CA ARG A 209 -23.20 15.31 8.00
C ARG A 209 -23.08 16.21 6.76
N PRO A 210 -24.16 16.95 6.40
CA PRO A 210 -24.13 17.86 5.27
C PRO A 210 -23.11 19.00 5.44
N PHE A 211 -22.37 19.29 4.34
CA PHE A 211 -21.61 20.53 4.21
C PHE A 211 -22.51 21.68 3.78
N GLU A 212 -22.24 22.90 4.28
CA GLU A 212 -23.05 24.09 3.96
C GLU A 212 -22.79 24.54 2.52
N THR A 213 -21.52 24.59 2.12
CA THR A 213 -21.11 24.97 0.76
C THR A 213 -20.01 24.08 0.24
N MET A 214 -19.96 23.93 -1.08
CA MET A 214 -18.84 23.37 -1.82
C MET A 214 -18.29 24.44 -2.75
N ARG A 215 -17.00 24.72 -2.68
CA ARG A 215 -16.29 25.66 -3.54
C ARG A 215 -15.19 24.95 -4.29
N LEU A 216 -15.08 25.20 -5.57
CA LEU A 216 -14.05 24.62 -6.44
C LEU A 216 -13.04 25.70 -6.83
N ASP A 217 -11.79 25.35 -6.75
CA ASP A 217 -10.70 26.05 -7.40
C ASP A 217 -10.03 25.09 -8.39
N SER A 218 -9.95 25.49 -9.66
CA SER A 218 -9.45 24.66 -10.73
C SER A 218 -8.45 25.42 -11.60
N ALA A 219 -7.40 24.73 -12.03
CA ALA A 219 -6.37 25.26 -12.91
C ALA A 219 -6.15 24.31 -14.09
N ALA A 220 -5.77 24.87 -15.25
CA ALA A 220 -5.38 24.06 -16.40
C ALA A 220 -4.05 23.38 -16.14
N VAL A 221 -3.96 22.09 -16.43
CA VAL A 221 -2.69 21.35 -16.47
C VAL A 221 -2.12 21.45 -17.87
N LEU A 222 -0.87 21.90 -17.98
CA LEU A 222 -0.16 22.07 -19.25
C LEU A 222 1.02 21.13 -19.34
N LYS A 223 1.19 20.49 -20.50
CA LYS A 223 2.38 19.70 -20.88
C LYS A 223 2.85 20.19 -22.25
N ASP A 224 4.09 20.62 -22.35
CA ASP A 224 4.65 21.21 -23.60
C ASP A 224 3.82 22.37 -24.15
N GLY A 225 3.26 23.22 -23.27
CA GLY A 225 2.43 24.37 -23.62
C GLY A 225 1.00 24.02 -24.08
N LYS A 226 0.61 22.76 -24.08
CA LYS A 226 -0.73 22.30 -24.43
C LYS A 226 -1.50 21.88 -23.18
N ARG A 227 -2.79 22.25 -23.11
CA ARG A 227 -3.66 21.77 -22.04
C ARG A 227 -3.92 20.28 -22.22
N ILE A 228 -3.61 19.50 -21.17
CA ILE A 228 -3.86 18.06 -21.11
C ILE A 228 -5.00 17.70 -20.16
N GLY A 229 -5.30 18.55 -19.18
CA GLY A 229 -6.34 18.30 -18.19
C GLY A 229 -6.60 19.47 -17.27
N THR A 230 -7.19 19.19 -16.13
CA THR A 230 -7.52 20.13 -15.08
C THR A 230 -7.02 19.62 -13.73
N SER A 231 -6.47 20.48 -12.90
CA SER A 231 -6.17 20.19 -11.50
C SER A 231 -7.15 20.89 -10.59
N VAL A 232 -7.72 20.16 -9.61
CA VAL A 232 -8.82 20.65 -8.78
C VAL A 232 -8.44 20.62 -7.31
N MET A 233 -8.83 21.67 -6.60
CA MET A 233 -8.94 21.70 -5.15
C MET A 233 -10.39 22.05 -4.79
N ALA A 234 -10.96 21.35 -3.81
CA ALA A 234 -12.32 21.58 -3.34
C ALA A 234 -12.34 21.91 -1.85
N ARG A 235 -13.21 22.85 -1.46
CA ARG A 235 -13.43 23.23 -0.08
C ARG A 235 -14.88 22.98 0.31
N PHE A 236 -15.07 22.33 1.44
CA PHE A 236 -16.36 22.01 2.03
C PHE A 236 -16.49 22.74 3.36
N ASP A 237 -17.43 23.69 3.47
CA ASP A 237 -17.60 24.55 4.65
C ASP A 237 -18.56 23.89 5.66
N PHE A 238 -18.25 24.05 6.95
CA PHE A 238 -19.01 23.55 8.09
C PHE A 238 -19.03 24.61 9.20
N LYS A 239 -20.09 24.63 10.02
CA LYS A 239 -20.07 25.28 11.33
C LYS A 239 -19.97 24.20 12.40
N THR A 240 -19.02 24.34 13.30
CA THR A 240 -18.75 23.34 14.32
C THR A 240 -18.95 23.87 15.72
N THR A 241 -19.37 23.01 16.62
CA THR A 241 -19.41 23.24 18.06
C THR A 241 -18.19 22.57 18.71
N LYS A 242 -17.85 22.99 19.94
CA LYS A 242 -16.68 22.44 20.64
C LYS A 242 -16.85 20.95 20.89
N GLY A 243 -15.86 20.17 20.45
CA GLY A 243 -15.83 18.72 20.59
C GLY A 243 -16.67 17.97 19.55
N GLU A 244 -17.24 18.68 18.59
CA GLU A 244 -18.01 18.05 17.51
C GLU A 244 -17.11 17.22 16.61
N GLN A 245 -17.58 16.03 16.29
CA GLN A 245 -16.88 15.09 15.43
C GLN A 245 -17.48 15.06 14.02
N LEU A 246 -16.64 15.11 13.01
CA LEU A 246 -16.98 14.90 11.61
C LEU A 246 -16.20 13.68 11.11
N LEU A 247 -16.90 12.69 10.56
CA LEU A 247 -16.28 11.58 9.88
C LEU A 247 -16.25 11.86 8.37
N VAL A 248 -15.10 11.51 7.77
CA VAL A 248 -14.88 11.56 6.33
C VAL A 248 -14.43 10.16 5.91
N SER A 249 -15.33 9.45 5.25
CA SER A 249 -15.10 8.06 4.78
C SER A 249 -14.91 8.07 3.27
N THR A 250 -13.75 7.65 2.81
CA THR A 250 -13.39 7.67 1.38
C THR A 250 -12.99 6.28 0.93
N ALA A 251 -13.69 5.76 -0.07
CA ALA A 251 -13.27 4.58 -0.82
C ALA A 251 -12.52 5.00 -2.10
N ILE A 252 -11.53 4.20 -2.49
CA ILE A 252 -10.82 4.35 -3.75
C ILE A 252 -11.08 3.15 -4.68
N SER A 253 -10.86 3.36 -5.99
CA SER A 253 -10.95 2.34 -7.04
C SER A 253 -9.96 2.68 -8.16
N GLY A 254 -9.30 1.68 -8.73
CA GLY A 254 -8.51 1.83 -9.96
C GLY A 254 -9.36 1.81 -11.24
N VAL A 255 -10.68 1.58 -11.11
CA VAL A 255 -11.58 1.26 -12.23
C VAL A 255 -12.52 2.40 -12.56
N SER A 256 -13.34 2.83 -11.58
CA SER A 256 -14.37 3.87 -11.80
C SER A 256 -14.90 4.49 -10.50
N MET A 257 -15.62 5.60 -10.62
CA MET A 257 -16.35 6.21 -9.50
C MET A 257 -17.44 5.28 -8.95
N GLU A 258 -18.09 4.48 -9.80
CA GLU A 258 -19.06 3.46 -9.40
C GLU A 258 -18.38 2.31 -8.64
N GLY A 259 -17.15 1.94 -9.04
CA GLY A 259 -16.31 0.99 -8.30
C GLY A 259 -16.03 1.49 -6.88
N ALA A 260 -15.58 2.72 -6.74
CA ALA A 260 -15.38 3.36 -5.45
C ALA A 260 -16.67 3.44 -4.62
N ALA A 261 -17.82 3.72 -5.27
CA ALA A 261 -19.12 3.74 -4.60
C ALA A 261 -19.50 2.34 -4.05
N ARG A 262 -19.27 1.27 -4.83
CA ARG A 262 -19.50 -0.12 -4.37
C ARG A 262 -18.57 -0.49 -3.20
N ASN A 263 -17.29 -0.11 -3.28
CA ASN A 263 -16.32 -0.33 -2.23
C ASN A 263 -16.75 0.35 -0.92
N LEU A 264 -17.18 1.62 -0.99
CA LEU A 264 -17.67 2.37 0.17
C LEU A 264 -18.91 1.72 0.80
N ALA A 265 -19.88 1.34 -0.03
CA ALA A 265 -21.13 0.74 0.45
C ALA A 265 -20.92 -0.64 1.08
N ALA A 266 -19.95 -1.41 0.56
CA ALA A 266 -19.66 -2.75 1.07
C ALA A 266 -18.84 -2.72 2.38
N GLU A 267 -17.84 -1.85 2.46
CA GLU A 267 -16.88 -1.88 3.57
C GLU A 267 -17.21 -0.87 4.68
N VAL A 268 -17.84 0.27 4.36
CA VAL A 268 -18.15 1.35 5.31
C VAL A 268 -19.60 1.82 5.16
N PRO A 269 -20.60 0.94 5.45
CA PRO A 269 -22.02 1.27 5.29
C PRO A 269 -22.56 2.29 6.30
N ASP A 270 -21.87 2.51 7.41
CA ASP A 270 -22.29 3.40 8.50
C ASP A 270 -21.15 4.33 8.96
N ASP A 271 -21.43 5.25 9.90
CA ASP A 271 -20.50 6.27 10.39
C ASP A 271 -20.00 5.92 11.82
N ASP A 272 -19.63 4.67 12.07
CA ASP A 272 -19.09 4.19 13.36
C ASP A 272 -17.58 3.99 13.28
N PHE A 273 -16.80 5.04 13.53
CA PHE A 273 -15.33 5.00 13.50
C PHE A 273 -14.74 3.90 14.40
N ASP A 274 -15.27 3.77 15.63
CA ASP A 274 -14.69 2.87 16.64
C ASP A 274 -14.93 1.40 16.28
N LYS A 275 -16.02 1.09 15.58
CA LYS A 275 -16.29 -0.23 14.99
C LYS A 275 -15.22 -0.60 13.95
N TYR A 276 -14.87 0.32 13.04
CA TYR A 276 -13.86 0.06 12.01
C TYR A 276 -12.46 -0.01 12.59
N LEU A 277 -12.13 0.83 13.57
CA LEU A 277 -10.87 0.74 14.32
C LEU A 277 -10.73 -0.61 15.03
N ALA A 278 -11.78 -1.07 15.71
CA ALA A 278 -11.76 -2.38 16.36
C ALA A 278 -11.58 -3.52 15.35
N ALA A 279 -12.23 -3.43 14.18
CA ALA A 279 -12.08 -4.40 13.10
C ALA A 279 -10.65 -4.41 12.51
N ALA A 280 -10.06 -3.24 12.27
CA ALA A 280 -8.68 -3.10 11.78
C ALA A 280 -7.67 -3.70 12.77
N ARG A 281 -7.81 -3.40 14.07
CA ARG A 281 -6.97 -3.98 15.13
C ARG A 281 -7.10 -5.49 15.22
N LYS A 282 -8.31 -6.02 15.14
CA LYS A 282 -8.57 -7.47 15.14
C LYS A 282 -7.92 -8.13 13.93
N ASN A 283 -8.04 -7.53 12.76
CA ASN A 283 -7.43 -8.02 11.52
C ASN A 283 -5.91 -8.07 11.65
N TRP A 284 -5.26 -6.98 12.05
CA TRP A 284 -3.81 -6.94 12.26
C TRP A 284 -3.37 -7.98 13.29
N ASN A 285 -4.05 -8.08 14.43
CA ASN A 285 -3.66 -9.05 15.45
C ASN A 285 -3.78 -10.48 14.94
N GLY A 286 -4.79 -10.79 14.11
CA GLY A 286 -4.94 -12.11 13.48
C GLY A 286 -3.78 -12.48 12.56
N HIS A 287 -3.23 -11.52 11.81
CA HIS A 287 -2.07 -11.73 10.96
C HIS A 287 -0.76 -11.81 11.75
N LEU A 288 -0.54 -10.89 12.68
CA LEU A 288 0.68 -10.86 13.50
C LEU A 288 0.82 -12.07 14.42
N SER A 289 -0.30 -12.63 14.91
CA SER A 289 -0.31 -13.83 15.78
C SER A 289 0.01 -15.14 15.05
N ARG A 290 0.23 -15.12 13.74
CA ARG A 290 0.67 -16.31 13.00
C ARG A 290 2.11 -16.71 13.32
N ILE A 291 2.88 -15.79 13.88
CA ILE A 291 4.20 -16.07 14.45
C ILE A 291 4.21 -15.53 15.87
N GLU A 292 4.36 -16.43 16.83
CA GLU A 292 4.55 -16.08 18.24
C GLU A 292 6.01 -16.23 18.62
N ILE A 293 6.57 -15.22 19.29
CA ILE A 293 7.93 -15.26 19.78
C ILE A 293 7.95 -15.15 21.30
N GLU A 294 8.78 -15.98 21.94
CA GLU A 294 9.12 -15.86 23.34
C GLU A 294 10.43 -15.07 23.50
N CYS A 295 10.35 -13.88 24.06
CA CYS A 295 11.49 -13.02 24.32
C CYS A 295 11.21 -12.16 25.57
N GLY A 296 12.16 -12.13 26.50
CA GLY A 296 12.08 -11.30 27.70
C GLY A 296 12.37 -9.81 27.45
N ASN A 297 12.93 -9.47 26.29
CA ASN A 297 13.24 -8.09 25.91
C ASN A 297 12.10 -7.49 25.08
N ARG A 298 11.47 -6.41 25.58
CA ARG A 298 10.39 -5.71 24.90
C ARG A 298 10.85 -5.12 23.55
N ASP A 299 12.05 -4.54 23.49
CA ASP A 299 12.54 -3.90 22.28
C ASP A 299 12.76 -4.91 21.14
N GLU A 300 13.19 -6.13 21.45
CA GLU A 300 13.31 -7.19 20.44
C GLU A 300 11.92 -7.63 19.93
N LYS A 301 10.90 -7.67 20.80
CA LYS A 301 9.52 -7.90 20.36
C LYS A 301 9.01 -6.77 19.46
N VAL A 302 9.30 -5.52 19.82
CA VAL A 302 8.93 -4.34 19.01
C VAL A 302 9.58 -4.43 17.62
N LYS A 303 10.89 -4.70 17.54
CA LYS A 303 11.59 -4.87 16.26
C LYS A 303 10.97 -5.99 15.43
N PHE A 304 10.73 -7.14 16.03
CA PHE A 304 10.18 -8.31 15.33
C PHE A 304 8.78 -8.05 14.78
N TYR A 305 7.84 -7.60 15.62
CA TYR A 305 6.46 -7.41 15.20
C TYR A 305 6.30 -6.19 14.28
N THR A 306 7.13 -5.16 14.43
CA THR A 306 7.15 -4.04 13.49
C THR A 306 7.71 -4.47 12.13
N ALA A 307 8.76 -5.29 12.08
CA ALA A 307 9.26 -5.86 10.83
C ALA A 307 8.21 -6.76 10.14
N LEU A 308 7.52 -7.60 10.92
CA LEU A 308 6.41 -8.41 10.41
C LEU A 308 5.25 -7.56 9.90
N TYR A 309 4.89 -6.48 10.60
CA TYR A 309 3.91 -5.48 10.15
C TYR A 309 4.34 -4.85 8.82
N HIS A 310 5.57 -4.35 8.70
CA HIS A 310 6.07 -3.74 7.48
C HIS A 310 6.05 -4.72 6.29
N SER A 311 6.32 -6.01 6.51
CA SER A 311 6.26 -7.01 5.44
C SER A 311 4.86 -7.20 4.85
N MET A 312 3.80 -6.75 5.54
CA MET A 312 2.40 -6.87 5.09
C MET A 312 1.79 -5.54 4.59
N LEU A 313 2.59 -4.48 4.43
CA LEU A 313 2.15 -3.21 3.83
C LEU A 313 2.12 -3.26 2.30
N ALA A 314 2.93 -4.12 1.69
CA ALA A 314 2.96 -4.44 0.26
C ALA A 314 3.31 -5.93 0.07
N PRO A 315 2.86 -6.57 -1.03
CA PRO A 315 2.02 -6.03 -2.11
C PRO A 315 0.63 -5.62 -1.64
N THR A 316 -0.08 -4.83 -2.43
CA THR A 316 -1.38 -4.27 -2.05
C THR A 316 -2.51 -4.87 -2.91
N ILE A 317 -3.67 -5.06 -2.33
CA ILE A 317 -4.90 -5.34 -3.08
C ILE A 317 -5.06 -4.26 -4.15
N TYR A 318 -5.35 -4.67 -5.38
CA TYR A 318 -5.63 -3.79 -6.50
C TYR A 318 -6.84 -4.31 -7.29
N ALA A 319 -7.95 -4.43 -6.60
CA ALA A 319 -9.25 -4.82 -7.15
C ALA A 319 -10.37 -4.25 -6.29
N ASP A 320 -11.47 -3.86 -6.94
CA ASP A 320 -12.72 -3.50 -6.27
C ASP A 320 -13.38 -4.73 -5.60
N VAL A 321 -14.36 -4.50 -4.73
CA VAL A 321 -15.08 -5.59 -4.02
C VAL A 321 -15.77 -6.60 -4.95
N ASP A 322 -16.06 -6.19 -6.20
CA ASP A 322 -16.63 -7.09 -7.21
C ASP A 322 -15.56 -7.82 -8.05
N GLY A 323 -14.28 -7.66 -7.71
CA GLY A 323 -13.15 -8.26 -8.41
C GLY A 323 -12.64 -7.47 -9.63
N SER A 324 -13.24 -6.32 -9.96
CA SER A 324 -12.80 -5.51 -11.10
C SER A 324 -11.46 -4.82 -10.81
N TYR A 325 -10.55 -4.80 -11.78
CA TYR A 325 -9.26 -4.10 -11.68
C TYR A 325 -8.80 -3.55 -13.05
N TYR A 326 -7.87 -2.61 -13.04
CA TYR A 326 -7.31 -2.00 -14.25
C TYR A 326 -5.96 -2.66 -14.58
N GLY A 327 -5.87 -3.26 -15.77
CA GLY A 327 -4.70 -4.02 -16.21
C GLY A 327 -3.61 -3.19 -16.89
N PRO A 328 -2.41 -3.76 -17.11
CA PRO A 328 -1.31 -3.12 -17.81
C PRO A 328 -1.60 -2.87 -19.32
N ASP A 329 -2.57 -3.56 -19.90
CA ASP A 329 -3.09 -3.34 -21.24
C ASP A 329 -4.06 -2.17 -21.35
N ARG A 330 -4.25 -1.42 -20.22
CA ARG A 330 -5.15 -0.28 -20.12
C ARG A 330 -6.63 -0.65 -20.27
N GLN A 331 -6.99 -1.90 -19.95
CA GLN A 331 -8.36 -2.39 -19.96
C GLN A 331 -8.81 -2.74 -18.52
N VAL A 332 -10.14 -2.78 -18.34
CA VAL A 332 -10.74 -3.28 -17.11
C VAL A 332 -10.92 -4.78 -17.22
N HIS A 333 -10.41 -5.50 -16.23
CA HIS A 333 -10.52 -6.94 -16.08
C HIS A 333 -11.28 -7.30 -14.81
N LYS A 334 -11.56 -8.59 -14.65
CA LYS A 334 -12.21 -9.12 -13.46
C LYS A 334 -11.48 -10.35 -12.92
N ALA A 335 -11.11 -10.28 -11.65
CA ALA A 335 -10.60 -11.41 -10.88
C ALA A 335 -11.81 -12.17 -10.29
N ASP A 336 -12.20 -13.28 -10.91
CA ASP A 336 -13.35 -14.06 -10.49
C ASP A 336 -12.92 -15.18 -9.52
N GLY A 337 -13.34 -15.07 -8.27
CA GLY A 337 -13.01 -16.03 -7.20
C GLY A 337 -11.57 -15.90 -6.66
N TRP A 338 -10.84 -14.83 -6.97
CA TRP A 338 -9.51 -14.51 -6.44
C TRP A 338 -9.33 -12.99 -6.31
N THR A 339 -8.27 -12.55 -5.64
CA THR A 339 -7.96 -11.13 -5.43
C THR A 339 -6.75 -10.72 -6.26
N ASN A 340 -6.89 -9.67 -7.08
CA ASN A 340 -5.75 -9.10 -7.81
C ASN A 340 -4.92 -8.20 -6.89
N TYR A 341 -3.59 -8.32 -7.00
CA TYR A 341 -2.60 -7.53 -6.26
C TYR A 341 -1.73 -6.70 -7.19
N SER A 342 -1.17 -5.62 -6.65
CA SER A 342 -0.19 -4.74 -7.26
C SER A 342 0.90 -4.36 -6.25
N THR A 343 1.82 -3.47 -6.63
CA THR A 343 2.91 -2.99 -5.77
C THR A 343 3.88 -4.12 -5.41
N PHE A 344 4.33 -4.82 -6.45
CA PHE A 344 5.25 -5.94 -6.31
C PHE A 344 6.71 -5.50 -6.54
N SER A 345 7.46 -5.30 -5.47
CA SER A 345 8.90 -5.05 -5.47
C SER A 345 9.67 -6.38 -5.50
N LEU A 346 9.61 -7.10 -6.64
CA LEU A 346 10.00 -8.52 -6.68
C LEU A 346 11.48 -8.78 -6.45
N TRP A 347 12.37 -7.89 -6.92
CA TRP A 347 13.80 -8.00 -6.64
C TRP A 347 14.14 -7.98 -5.15
N ASP A 348 13.37 -7.23 -4.35
CA ASP A 348 13.53 -7.17 -2.91
C ASP A 348 12.86 -8.37 -2.21
N THR A 349 11.62 -8.68 -2.62
CA THR A 349 10.72 -9.54 -1.84
C THR A 349 10.85 -11.03 -2.14
N TYR A 350 11.37 -11.42 -3.31
CA TYR A 350 11.56 -12.84 -3.65
C TYR A 350 12.54 -13.53 -2.68
N ARG A 351 13.48 -12.76 -2.10
CA ARG A 351 14.55 -13.28 -1.22
C ARG A 351 14.03 -13.83 0.10
N ALA A 352 13.05 -13.16 0.71
CA ALA A 352 12.57 -13.55 2.05
C ALA A 352 11.06 -13.35 2.24
N SER A 353 10.46 -12.22 1.81
CA SER A 353 9.06 -11.91 2.09
C SER A 353 8.09 -12.89 1.43
N HIS A 354 8.25 -13.17 0.12
CA HIS A 354 7.42 -14.17 -0.56
C HIS A 354 7.62 -15.58 -0.01
N PRO A 355 8.85 -16.08 0.25
CA PRO A 355 9.04 -17.33 0.97
C PRO A 355 8.37 -17.38 2.34
N LEU A 356 8.39 -16.28 3.12
CA LEU A 356 7.67 -16.17 4.40
C LEU A 356 6.16 -16.29 4.20
N TYR A 357 5.59 -15.62 3.19
CA TYR A 357 4.14 -15.66 2.93
C TYR A 357 3.66 -17.08 2.63
N THR A 358 4.48 -17.96 2.08
CA THR A 358 4.10 -19.35 1.84
C THR A 358 3.77 -20.11 3.15
N TYR A 359 4.25 -19.63 4.29
CA TYR A 359 3.96 -20.18 5.61
C TYR A 359 2.83 -19.43 6.33
N ILE A 360 2.84 -18.09 6.25
CA ILE A 360 1.91 -17.28 7.04
C ILE A 360 0.68 -16.81 6.26
N GLU A 361 0.75 -16.74 4.91
CA GLU A 361 -0.30 -16.24 4.01
C GLU A 361 -0.54 -17.14 2.77
N PRO A 362 -0.58 -18.49 2.89
CA PRO A 362 -0.58 -19.38 1.73
C PRO A 362 -1.75 -19.15 0.78
N ALA A 363 -2.93 -18.76 1.29
CA ALA A 363 -4.08 -18.42 0.45
C ALA A 363 -3.81 -17.18 -0.43
N ARG A 364 -3.17 -16.14 0.14
CA ARG A 364 -2.79 -14.92 -0.61
C ARG A 364 -1.71 -15.19 -1.63
N VAL A 365 -0.79 -16.12 -1.37
CA VAL A 365 0.26 -16.52 -2.34
C VAL A 365 -0.37 -17.05 -3.63
N ASN A 366 -1.45 -17.85 -3.56
CA ASN A 366 -2.19 -18.27 -4.76
C ASN A 366 -2.68 -17.08 -5.58
N ASP A 367 -3.30 -16.10 -4.91
CA ASP A 367 -3.85 -14.92 -5.57
C ASP A 367 -2.75 -14.00 -6.14
N MET A 368 -1.59 -13.89 -5.45
CA MET A 368 -0.43 -13.18 -5.96
C MET A 368 0.11 -13.83 -7.25
N VAL A 369 0.21 -15.17 -7.28
CA VAL A 369 0.60 -15.89 -8.49
C VAL A 369 -0.42 -15.72 -9.61
N LYS A 370 -1.73 -15.80 -9.30
CA LYS A 370 -2.79 -15.51 -10.28
C LYS A 370 -2.68 -14.09 -10.83
N SER A 371 -2.29 -13.11 -9.99
CA SER A 371 -2.02 -11.73 -10.43
C SER A 371 -0.86 -11.67 -11.43
N PHE A 372 0.22 -12.43 -11.22
CA PHE A 372 1.34 -12.50 -12.16
C PHE A 372 0.93 -13.14 -13.49
N LEU A 373 0.12 -14.20 -13.46
CA LEU A 373 -0.35 -14.87 -14.67
C LEU A 373 -1.32 -13.99 -15.46
N ALA A 374 -2.21 -13.28 -14.78
CA ALA A 374 -3.10 -12.30 -15.42
C ALA A 374 -2.29 -11.15 -16.03
N PHE A 375 -1.26 -10.67 -15.33
CA PHE A 375 -0.34 -9.66 -15.86
C PHE A 375 0.40 -10.15 -17.12
N TYR A 376 0.87 -11.42 -17.12
CA TYR A 376 1.47 -12.05 -18.29
C TYR A 376 0.53 -12.06 -19.50
N GLU A 377 -0.73 -12.45 -19.31
CA GLU A 377 -1.74 -12.47 -20.36
C GLU A 377 -2.00 -11.08 -20.96
N GLN A 378 -1.95 -10.05 -20.14
CA GLN A 378 -2.26 -8.67 -20.51
C GLN A 378 -1.03 -7.91 -21.08
N ASN A 379 0.18 -8.28 -20.65
CA ASN A 379 1.42 -7.56 -20.98
C ASN A 379 2.41 -8.37 -21.82
N GLY A 380 2.18 -9.67 -22.03
CA GLY A 380 3.04 -10.57 -22.80
C GLY A 380 4.27 -11.08 -22.03
N ARG A 381 4.48 -10.68 -20.79
CA ARG A 381 5.55 -11.14 -19.89
C ARG A 381 5.13 -11.04 -18.42
N LEU A 382 5.81 -11.78 -17.57
CA LEU A 382 5.64 -11.70 -16.13
C LEU A 382 6.10 -10.33 -15.60
N PRO A 383 5.54 -9.85 -14.47
CA PRO A 383 5.93 -8.55 -13.90
C PRO A 383 7.34 -8.59 -13.30
N VAL A 384 8.03 -7.44 -13.36
CA VAL A 384 9.27 -7.14 -12.64
C VAL A 384 9.00 -6.23 -11.47
N TRP A 385 8.28 -5.13 -11.70
CA TRP A 385 7.80 -4.22 -10.67
C TRP A 385 6.44 -3.64 -11.07
N ASN A 386 5.39 -4.45 -10.92
CA ASN A 386 4.02 -4.05 -11.20
C ASN A 386 3.53 -3.00 -10.19
N PHE A 387 3.04 -1.86 -10.68
CA PHE A 387 2.58 -0.76 -9.88
C PHE A 387 1.34 -0.09 -10.48
N TYR A 388 0.18 -0.24 -9.82
CA TYR A 388 -1.10 0.39 -10.17
C TYR A 388 -1.49 0.25 -11.66
N GLY A 389 -1.43 -0.98 -12.18
CA GLY A 389 -1.75 -1.26 -13.58
C GLY A 389 -0.67 -0.79 -14.56
N SER A 390 0.57 -0.63 -14.11
CA SER A 390 1.73 -0.29 -14.93
C SER A 390 2.92 -1.17 -14.58
N GLU A 391 3.86 -1.33 -15.51
CA GLU A 391 5.15 -1.94 -15.27
C GLU A 391 6.22 -0.86 -15.21
N THR A 392 6.97 -0.80 -14.14
CA THR A 392 8.04 0.19 -13.97
C THR A 392 9.39 -0.31 -14.42
N ASP A 393 9.54 -1.61 -14.62
CA ASP A 393 10.81 -2.28 -15.00
C ASP A 393 11.97 -1.98 -14.03
N MET A 394 11.66 -1.65 -12.79
CA MET A 394 12.68 -1.27 -11.82
C MET A 394 13.42 -2.51 -11.30
N MET A 395 14.73 -2.37 -11.15
CA MET A 395 15.67 -3.41 -10.74
C MET A 395 15.84 -4.49 -11.82
N ILE A 396 16.59 -5.51 -11.51
CA ILE A 396 17.03 -6.55 -12.45
C ILE A 396 16.31 -7.89 -12.20
N GLY A 397 16.54 -8.87 -13.07
CA GLY A 397 15.93 -10.18 -12.98
C GLY A 397 14.47 -10.20 -13.49
N TYR A 398 13.88 -11.39 -13.47
CA TYR A 398 12.44 -11.64 -13.69
C TYR A 398 11.88 -12.45 -12.52
N HIS A 399 12.02 -11.85 -11.33
CA HIS A 399 11.86 -12.54 -10.04
C HIS A 399 10.43 -12.90 -9.64
N SER A 400 9.44 -12.68 -10.48
CA SER A 400 8.16 -13.40 -10.39
C SER A 400 8.37 -14.90 -10.56
N VAL A 401 9.39 -15.33 -11.33
CA VAL A 401 9.74 -16.75 -11.54
C VAL A 401 10.03 -17.47 -10.22
N PRO A 402 11.02 -17.09 -9.38
CA PRO A 402 11.28 -17.78 -8.13
C PRO A 402 10.08 -17.76 -7.17
N VAL A 403 9.25 -16.72 -7.18
CA VAL A 403 8.02 -16.67 -6.36
C VAL A 403 7.01 -17.73 -6.80
N ILE A 404 6.76 -17.85 -8.10
CA ILE A 404 5.88 -18.87 -8.68
C ILE A 404 6.42 -20.27 -8.37
N VAL A 405 7.71 -20.48 -8.60
CA VAL A 405 8.36 -21.78 -8.45
C VAL A 405 8.37 -22.22 -6.99
N ASP A 406 8.71 -21.33 -6.06
CA ASP A 406 8.70 -21.62 -4.62
C ASP A 406 7.29 -22.05 -4.15
N ALA A 407 6.25 -21.32 -4.57
CA ALA A 407 4.87 -21.69 -4.30
C ALA A 407 4.54 -23.09 -4.83
N CYS A 408 4.85 -23.37 -6.11
CA CYS A 408 4.62 -24.67 -6.72
C CYS A 408 5.35 -25.80 -6.00
N LEU A 409 6.64 -25.61 -5.68
CA LEU A 409 7.47 -26.63 -5.02
C LEU A 409 6.98 -26.96 -3.60
N LYS A 410 6.44 -25.98 -2.90
CA LYS A 410 5.83 -26.12 -1.56
C LYS A 410 4.40 -26.67 -1.59
N GLY A 411 3.83 -26.91 -2.78
CA GLY A 411 2.48 -27.47 -2.93
C GLY A 411 1.37 -26.44 -2.81
N ILE A 412 1.69 -25.14 -2.87
CA ILE A 412 0.70 -24.07 -3.04
C ILE A 412 0.41 -24.00 -4.52
N GLY A 413 -0.78 -24.40 -4.96
CA GLY A 413 -1.03 -24.64 -6.38
C GLY A 413 -2.48 -24.55 -6.79
N ASP A 414 -3.26 -23.61 -6.25
CA ASP A 414 -4.61 -23.31 -6.74
C ASP A 414 -4.53 -22.33 -7.96
N PHE A 415 -3.61 -22.61 -8.87
CA PHE A 415 -3.41 -21.95 -10.15
C PHE A 415 -2.88 -22.95 -11.20
N ASP A 416 -2.97 -22.60 -12.48
CA ASP A 416 -2.48 -23.47 -13.57
C ASP A 416 -0.93 -23.49 -13.62
N ALA A 417 -0.33 -24.56 -13.10
CA ALA A 417 1.12 -24.71 -13.04
C ALA A 417 1.76 -24.88 -14.43
N LYS A 418 1.04 -25.41 -15.43
CA LYS A 418 1.57 -25.49 -16.81
C LYS A 418 1.60 -24.12 -17.46
N LYS A 419 0.55 -23.34 -17.29
CA LYS A 419 0.52 -21.94 -17.71
C LYS A 419 1.57 -21.10 -16.99
N ALA A 420 1.81 -21.38 -15.72
CA ALA A 420 2.87 -20.72 -14.95
C ALA A 420 4.26 -21.03 -15.53
N LEU A 421 4.55 -22.28 -15.90
CA LEU A 421 5.78 -22.66 -16.59
C LEU A 421 5.89 -21.97 -17.95
N GLU A 422 4.81 -21.97 -18.76
CA GLU A 422 4.75 -21.26 -20.04
C GLU A 422 5.11 -19.77 -19.88
N ALA A 423 4.51 -19.09 -18.92
CA ALA A 423 4.76 -17.67 -18.65
C ALA A 423 6.21 -17.40 -18.21
N CYS A 424 6.80 -18.29 -17.39
CA CYS A 424 8.20 -18.22 -16.99
C CYS A 424 9.14 -18.38 -18.20
N VAL A 425 8.93 -19.41 -19.01
CA VAL A 425 9.73 -19.70 -20.23
C VAL A 425 9.59 -18.56 -21.25
N ALA A 426 8.37 -18.06 -21.48
CA ALA A 426 8.14 -16.95 -22.41
C ALA A 426 8.88 -15.68 -21.96
N THR A 427 8.86 -15.35 -20.68
CA THR A 427 9.56 -14.20 -20.12
C THR A 427 11.08 -14.33 -20.25
N ALA A 428 11.64 -15.50 -19.93
CA ALA A 428 13.08 -15.78 -20.02
C ALA A 428 13.59 -15.87 -21.49
N ASN A 429 12.71 -15.98 -22.46
CA ASN A 429 13.04 -16.06 -23.89
C ASN A 429 12.80 -14.77 -24.68
N MET A 430 12.57 -13.63 -24.01
CA MET A 430 12.40 -12.32 -24.66
C MET A 430 13.75 -11.71 -25.06
N ASP A 431 14.27 -12.09 -26.25
CA ASP A 431 15.62 -11.73 -26.69
C ASP A 431 15.89 -10.21 -26.75
N ASP A 432 14.87 -9.42 -27.10
CA ASP A 432 14.98 -7.96 -27.20
C ASP A 432 14.74 -7.23 -25.86
N TYR A 433 14.58 -7.98 -24.77
CA TYR A 433 14.27 -7.41 -23.47
C TYR A 433 15.45 -7.51 -22.50
N ARG A 434 15.91 -6.37 -21.99
CA ARG A 434 16.84 -6.19 -20.86
C ARG A 434 18.14 -7.03 -20.95
N GLY A 435 18.62 -7.31 -22.18
CA GLY A 435 19.85 -8.04 -22.40
C GLY A 435 19.73 -9.58 -22.33
N ILE A 436 18.52 -10.12 -22.27
CA ILE A 436 18.26 -11.57 -22.25
C ILE A 436 18.86 -12.26 -23.49
N GLY A 437 18.65 -11.70 -24.70
CA GLY A 437 19.24 -12.28 -25.92
C GLY A 437 20.77 -12.30 -25.91
N LEU A 438 21.41 -11.30 -25.30
CA LEU A 438 22.86 -11.29 -25.12
C LEU A 438 23.30 -12.33 -24.08
N TYR A 439 22.57 -12.47 -22.98
CA TYR A 439 22.80 -13.49 -21.97
C TYR A 439 22.73 -14.91 -22.60
N LYS A 440 21.68 -15.20 -23.34
CA LYS A 440 21.51 -16.49 -24.06
C LYS A 440 22.64 -16.75 -25.03
N LYS A 441 23.07 -15.73 -25.79
CA LYS A 441 24.12 -15.85 -26.81
C LYS A 441 25.50 -16.08 -26.22
N HIS A 442 25.84 -15.44 -25.12
CA HIS A 442 27.18 -15.38 -24.54
C HIS A 442 27.36 -16.19 -23.28
N GLY A 443 26.27 -16.63 -22.60
CA GLY A 443 26.27 -17.18 -21.24
C GLY A 443 26.43 -16.12 -20.16
N TYR A 444 26.42 -14.85 -20.52
CA TYR A 444 26.46 -13.69 -19.62
C TYR A 444 25.98 -12.44 -20.36
N VAL A 445 25.57 -11.40 -19.60
CA VAL A 445 25.25 -10.08 -20.15
C VAL A 445 26.56 -9.29 -20.31
N PRO A 446 27.01 -8.97 -21.55
CA PRO A 446 28.24 -8.22 -21.77
C PRO A 446 28.14 -6.79 -21.25
N TYR A 447 29.29 -6.23 -20.78
CA TYR A 447 29.45 -4.84 -20.44
C TYR A 447 29.83 -4.03 -21.68
N ASN A 448 29.45 -2.75 -21.76
CA ASN A 448 29.73 -1.83 -22.88
C ASN A 448 29.17 -2.29 -24.27
N VAL A 449 27.98 -2.84 -24.26
CA VAL A 449 27.24 -3.07 -25.51
C VAL A 449 26.34 -1.87 -25.78
N THR A 450 26.58 -1.22 -26.94
CA THR A 450 25.99 0.09 -27.25
C THR A 450 24.53 0.06 -27.64
N ASP A 451 23.92 -1.10 -27.65
CA ASP A 451 22.62 -1.22 -28.27
C ASP A 451 21.48 -1.14 -27.28
N SER A 452 21.66 -1.07 -26.02
CA SER A 452 20.48 -0.95 -25.19
C SER A 452 20.76 -0.35 -23.85
N TYR A 453 19.94 0.60 -23.51
CA TYR A 453 19.62 1.06 -22.18
C TYR A 453 19.63 -0.09 -21.16
N ASN A 454 19.35 -1.30 -21.59
CA ASN A 454 19.15 -2.44 -20.73
C ASN A 454 20.34 -3.43 -20.69
N ALA A 455 21.24 -3.43 -21.67
CA ALA A 455 22.33 -4.39 -21.71
C ALA A 455 23.55 -3.94 -20.91
N GLU A 456 23.92 -2.66 -20.98
CA GLU A 456 25.12 -2.15 -20.32
C GLU A 456 25.00 -1.99 -18.81
N ASN A 457 23.80 -1.60 -18.34
CA ASN A 457 23.58 -1.35 -16.93
C ASN A 457 23.44 -2.66 -16.16
N TRP A 458 24.19 -2.76 -15.07
CA TRP A 458 24.13 -3.89 -14.12
C TRP A 458 24.42 -5.27 -14.76
N SER A 459 25.28 -5.34 -15.74
CA SER A 459 25.57 -6.56 -16.51
C SER A 459 25.92 -7.77 -15.65
N LEU A 460 26.79 -7.61 -14.64
CA LEU A 460 27.15 -8.66 -13.70
C LEU A 460 25.93 -9.12 -12.88
N SER A 461 25.19 -8.18 -12.31
CA SER A 461 24.01 -8.50 -11.51
C SER A 461 22.93 -9.19 -12.35
N LYS A 462 22.66 -8.69 -13.59
CA LYS A 462 21.74 -9.36 -14.51
C LYS A 462 22.16 -10.79 -14.80
N THR A 463 23.44 -11.03 -15.06
CA THR A 463 23.96 -12.37 -15.34
C THR A 463 23.67 -13.33 -14.18
N LEU A 464 23.93 -12.91 -12.96
CA LEU A 464 23.74 -13.75 -11.78
C LEU A 464 22.27 -13.99 -11.45
N GLU A 465 21.45 -12.95 -11.56
CA GLU A 465 20.01 -13.04 -11.26
C GLU A 465 19.28 -13.86 -12.33
N TYR A 466 19.60 -13.70 -13.62
CA TYR A 466 19.02 -14.53 -14.68
C TYR A 466 19.38 -16.00 -14.52
N ALA A 467 20.63 -16.32 -14.16
CA ALA A 467 21.04 -17.70 -13.92
C ALA A 467 20.26 -18.34 -12.75
N TYR A 468 19.90 -17.55 -11.71
CA TYR A 468 19.07 -18.03 -10.62
C TYR A 468 17.61 -18.21 -11.04
N ASP A 469 17.05 -17.27 -11.80
CA ASP A 469 15.69 -17.35 -12.31
C ASP A 469 15.55 -18.56 -13.26
N ASP A 470 16.53 -18.81 -14.15
CA ASP A 470 16.58 -19.96 -15.06
C ASP A 470 16.65 -21.28 -14.28
N TYR A 471 17.52 -21.37 -13.27
CA TYR A 471 17.54 -22.55 -12.38
C TYR A 471 16.16 -22.82 -11.77
N CYS A 472 15.41 -21.78 -11.39
CA CYS A 472 14.05 -21.95 -10.88
C CYS A 472 13.12 -22.51 -11.96
N ILE A 473 13.22 -22.04 -13.21
CA ILE A 473 12.45 -22.59 -14.35
C ILE A 473 12.76 -24.08 -14.53
N ALA A 474 14.03 -24.46 -14.56
CA ALA A 474 14.43 -25.86 -14.66
C ALA A 474 13.81 -26.73 -13.56
N ARG A 475 13.80 -26.25 -12.31
CA ARG A 475 13.20 -26.98 -11.16
C ARG A 475 11.68 -27.15 -11.29
N LEU A 476 10.97 -26.14 -11.82
CA LEU A 476 9.53 -26.25 -12.07
C LEU A 476 9.26 -27.23 -13.22
N ALA A 477 10.02 -27.16 -14.31
CA ALA A 477 9.92 -28.04 -15.46
C ALA A 477 10.15 -29.52 -15.04
N GLU A 478 11.18 -29.81 -14.24
CA GLU A 478 11.41 -31.15 -13.67
C GLU A 478 10.20 -31.66 -12.88
N LYS A 479 9.64 -30.81 -11.98
CA LYS A 479 8.45 -31.16 -11.18
C LYS A 479 7.25 -31.50 -12.06
N LEU A 480 7.08 -30.83 -13.20
CA LEU A 480 5.97 -31.02 -14.14
C LEU A 480 6.25 -32.12 -15.17
N GLY A 481 7.47 -32.68 -15.22
CA GLY A 481 7.86 -33.74 -16.15
C GLY A 481 8.26 -33.20 -17.55
N GLU A 482 8.45 -31.91 -17.71
CA GLU A 482 8.83 -31.23 -18.95
C GLU A 482 10.34 -31.23 -19.14
N ARG A 483 10.91 -32.43 -19.40
CA ARG A 483 12.36 -32.68 -19.44
C ARG A 483 13.13 -31.80 -20.43
N GLN A 484 12.56 -31.56 -21.60
CA GLN A 484 13.24 -30.74 -22.62
C GLN A 484 13.47 -29.31 -22.11
N ILE A 485 12.47 -28.73 -21.43
CA ILE A 485 12.58 -27.40 -20.81
C ILE A 485 13.59 -27.44 -19.64
N ALA A 486 13.54 -28.48 -18.81
CA ALA A 486 14.47 -28.62 -17.70
C ALA A 486 15.95 -28.75 -18.14
N ASP A 487 16.21 -29.37 -19.32
CA ASP A 487 17.53 -29.51 -19.87
C ASP A 487 18.02 -28.24 -20.60
N GLU A 488 17.11 -27.37 -21.04
CA GLU A 488 17.40 -26.10 -21.71
C GLU A 488 17.83 -25.01 -20.71
N PHE A 489 17.16 -24.94 -19.56
CA PHE A 489 17.39 -23.94 -18.52
C PHE A 489 18.33 -24.46 -17.42
#